data_15ba6499d236b68198565e0b25dfc307
#
_entry.id   15ba6499d236b68198565e0b25dfc307
#
_cell.length_a   1.000
_cell.length_b   1.000
_cell.length_c   1.000
_cell.angle_alpha   90.00
_cell.angle_beta   90.00
_cell.angle_gamma   90.00
#
_symmetry.space_group_name_H-M   'P 1'
#
loop_
_entity.id
_entity.type
_entity.pdbx_description
1 polymer ?
#
loop_
_entity_poly.entity_id
_entity_poly.type
_entity_poly.pdbx_seq_one_letter_code
_entity_poly.pdbx_strand_id
1 'polypeptide(L)'
;AMALPATKTVVAMKDTTNADITIKVTGYQWKWGYDYIKGEGEGISFLQTLTTPREQINNQLAKSTTYLVDVDNEMVVPVGKKIRMVTTANDVIHSWTIPAFGVKQDAIPGFVRDTWFRAEKIGTFYGQCSELCGKEHAFMPIAVKVVSDADYATWVADKKKQMASLADDPSKTFTMDELKVRG
;
A
#
# COMPACT_ATOMS: atom_id res chain seq x y z
N ALA A 1 21.06 30.12 5.16
CA ALA A 1 19.91 30.42 4.30
C ALA A 1 19.03 29.22 4.02
N MET A 2 19.56 27.98 3.84
CA MET A 2 18.77 26.77 3.49
C MET A 2 17.98 26.16 4.65
N ALA A 3 18.43 26.29 5.89
CA ALA A 3 17.81 25.67 7.06
C ALA A 3 16.36 26.11 7.32
N LEU A 4 16.05 27.39 7.17
CA LEU A 4 14.71 27.93 7.44
C LEU A 4 13.64 27.38 6.48
N PRO A 5 13.81 27.39 5.12
CA PRO A 5 12.85 26.77 4.23
C PRO A 5 12.78 25.25 4.40
N ALA A 6 13.91 24.56 4.66
CA ALA A 6 13.92 23.13 4.92
C ALA A 6 13.09 22.77 6.17
N THR A 7 13.24 23.52 7.26
CA THR A 7 12.44 23.31 8.48
C THR A 7 10.94 23.47 8.21
N LYS A 8 10.54 24.51 7.46
CA LYS A 8 9.13 24.71 7.08
C LYS A 8 8.59 23.52 6.28
N THR A 9 9.37 23.01 5.33
CA THR A 9 9.01 21.86 4.53
C THR A 9 8.81 20.60 5.39
N VAL A 10 9.76 20.31 6.30
CA VAL A 10 9.66 19.16 7.20
C VAL A 10 8.43 19.25 8.10
N VAL A 11 8.13 20.43 8.64
CA VAL A 11 6.92 20.64 9.45
C VAL A 11 5.65 20.39 8.61
N ALA A 12 5.59 20.91 7.39
CA ALA A 12 4.46 20.67 6.48
C ALA A 12 4.29 19.21 6.10
N MET A 13 5.40 18.48 5.89
CA MET A 13 5.36 17.04 5.61
C MET A 13 4.83 16.18 6.77
N LYS A 14 4.93 16.69 8.00
CA LYS A 14 4.40 16.01 9.20
C LYS A 14 2.95 16.37 9.52
N ASP A 15 2.37 17.34 8.83
CA ASP A 15 0.97 17.72 9.03
C ASP A 15 0.04 16.78 8.27
N THR A 16 -0.49 15.79 8.96
CA THR A 16 -1.44 14.80 8.41
C THR A 16 -2.90 15.21 8.57
N THR A 17 -3.19 16.42 9.04
CA THR A 17 -4.56 16.95 9.20
C THR A 17 -5.25 17.18 7.85
N ASN A 18 -6.58 17.22 7.86
CA ASN A 18 -7.42 17.47 6.68
C ASN A 18 -7.13 16.55 5.48
N ALA A 19 -6.81 15.29 5.75
CA ALA A 19 -6.70 14.29 4.70
C ALA A 19 -8.08 13.94 4.13
N ASP A 20 -8.15 13.81 2.80
CA ASP A 20 -9.37 13.38 2.09
C ASP A 20 -9.66 11.91 2.33
N ILE A 21 -8.61 11.08 2.34
CA ILE A 21 -8.68 9.64 2.54
C ILE A 21 -7.60 9.24 3.54
N THR A 22 -7.94 8.30 4.45
CA THR A 22 -6.95 7.69 5.34
C THR A 22 -6.90 6.19 5.10
N ILE A 23 -5.69 5.67 4.86
CA ILE A 23 -5.43 4.26 4.59
C ILE A 23 -4.45 3.76 5.65
N LYS A 24 -4.83 2.69 6.35
CA LYS A 24 -3.92 1.95 7.21
C LYS A 24 -3.12 0.98 6.36
N VAL A 25 -1.80 0.96 6.56
CA VAL A 25 -0.87 0.06 5.92
C VAL A 25 -0.25 -0.83 6.98
N THR A 26 -0.37 -2.14 6.79
CA THR A 26 0.23 -3.12 7.69
C THR A 26 1.27 -3.95 6.92
N GLY A 27 2.53 -3.92 7.41
CA GLY A 27 3.58 -4.78 6.90
C GLY A 27 3.48 -6.20 7.47
N TYR A 28 3.64 -7.19 6.60
CA TYR A 28 3.75 -8.62 6.92
C TYR A 28 4.96 -9.22 6.22
N GLN A 29 5.49 -10.30 6.71
CA GLN A 29 6.48 -11.12 5.99
C GLN A 29 5.74 -12.01 4.97
N TRP A 30 5.71 -11.75 3.68
CA TRP A 30 6.29 -10.65 2.92
C TRP A 30 5.21 -10.14 1.96
N LYS A 31 4.38 -9.24 2.46
CA LYS A 31 3.22 -8.63 1.77
C LYS A 31 2.79 -7.36 2.48
N TRP A 32 1.92 -6.59 1.84
CA TRP A 32 1.30 -5.42 2.42
C TRP A 32 -0.20 -5.60 2.59
N GLY A 33 -0.74 -5.19 3.74
CA GLY A 33 -2.18 -5.08 3.96
C GLY A 33 -2.61 -3.61 3.87
N TYR A 34 -3.74 -3.36 3.23
CA TYR A 34 -4.34 -2.03 3.12
C TYR A 34 -5.75 -2.05 3.64
N ASP A 35 -6.06 -1.14 4.58
CA ASP A 35 -7.40 -0.91 5.10
C ASP A 35 -7.75 0.56 4.88
N TYR A 36 -8.78 0.86 4.11
CA TYR A 36 -9.31 2.20 3.92
C TYR A 36 -10.19 2.52 5.12
N ILE A 37 -9.68 3.35 6.04
CA ILE A 37 -10.32 3.56 7.35
C ILE A 37 -11.08 4.88 7.47
N LYS A 38 -10.94 5.79 6.49
CA LYS A 38 -11.69 7.05 6.43
C LYS A 38 -11.74 7.61 5.03
N GLY A 39 -12.87 8.23 4.68
CA GLY A 39 -13.11 8.87 3.39
C GLY A 39 -13.80 7.96 2.39
N GLU A 40 -13.81 8.37 1.13
CA GLU A 40 -14.36 7.54 0.06
C GLU A 40 -13.55 6.25 -0.07
N GLY A 41 -14.23 5.10 -0.05
CA GLY A 41 -13.61 3.78 0.02
C GLY A 41 -13.53 3.17 1.42
N GLU A 42 -14.00 3.88 2.46
CA GLU A 42 -14.04 3.34 3.82
C GLU A 42 -14.66 1.95 3.89
N GLY A 43 -13.99 1.04 4.61
CA GLY A 43 -14.36 -0.36 4.74
C GLY A 43 -13.71 -1.30 3.72
N ILE A 44 -13.02 -0.78 2.70
CA ILE A 44 -12.27 -1.63 1.76
C ILE A 44 -10.99 -2.13 2.44
N SER A 45 -10.74 -3.44 2.35
CA SER A 45 -9.56 -4.12 2.90
C SER A 45 -9.06 -5.19 1.93
N PHE A 46 -7.75 -5.28 1.74
CA PHE A 46 -7.13 -6.31 0.91
C PHE A 46 -5.63 -6.45 1.19
N LEU A 47 -5.06 -7.56 0.70
CA LEU A 47 -3.63 -7.80 0.68
C LEU A 47 -3.06 -7.50 -0.72
N GLN A 48 -1.81 -7.09 -0.74
CA GLN A 48 -1.00 -6.89 -1.94
C GLN A 48 0.20 -7.80 -1.87
N THR A 49 0.33 -8.72 -2.83
CA THR A 49 1.40 -9.69 -2.91
C THR A 49 2.08 -9.65 -4.28
N LEU A 50 3.37 -10.00 -4.31
CA LEU A 50 4.12 -10.12 -5.56
C LEU A 50 3.55 -11.22 -6.44
N THR A 51 3.35 -10.93 -7.73
CA THR A 51 2.87 -11.92 -8.72
C THR A 51 3.98 -12.46 -9.62
N THR A 52 5.21 -11.97 -9.52
CA THR A 52 6.35 -12.50 -10.29
C THR A 52 6.55 -13.98 -10.04
N PRO A 53 6.50 -14.85 -11.07
CA PRO A 53 6.70 -16.28 -10.92
C PRO A 53 8.06 -16.64 -10.32
N ARG A 54 8.08 -17.66 -9.47
CA ARG A 54 9.33 -18.15 -8.84
C ARG A 54 10.36 -18.60 -9.86
N GLU A 55 9.92 -19.12 -11.01
CA GLU A 55 10.78 -19.52 -12.13
C GLU A 55 11.58 -18.35 -12.69
N GLN A 56 11.00 -17.14 -12.74
CA GLN A 56 11.73 -15.93 -13.11
C GLN A 56 12.75 -15.52 -12.03
N ILE A 57 12.38 -15.64 -10.75
CA ILE A 57 13.26 -15.33 -9.62
C ILE A 57 14.46 -16.27 -9.60
N ASN A 58 14.24 -17.56 -9.87
CA ASN A 58 15.25 -18.61 -9.91
C ASN A 58 16.04 -18.66 -11.24
N ASN A 59 15.84 -17.69 -12.17
CA ASN A 59 16.48 -17.64 -13.49
C ASN A 59 16.16 -18.84 -14.38
N GLN A 60 15.03 -19.50 -14.18
CA GLN A 60 14.54 -20.61 -15.02
C GLN A 60 13.72 -20.12 -16.21
N LEU A 61 13.15 -18.90 -16.12
CA LEU A 61 12.44 -18.19 -17.18
C LEU A 61 13.02 -16.81 -17.39
N ALA A 62 12.82 -16.26 -18.59
CA ALA A 62 13.17 -14.86 -18.89
C ALA A 62 12.37 -13.91 -18.01
N LYS A 63 13.04 -12.86 -17.52
CA LYS A 63 12.40 -11.84 -16.67
C LYS A 63 11.49 -10.96 -17.52
N SER A 64 10.29 -10.69 -17.00
CA SER A 64 9.35 -9.73 -17.62
C SER A 64 9.84 -8.29 -17.44
N THR A 65 9.24 -7.36 -18.19
CA THR A 65 9.50 -5.92 -18.02
C THR A 65 9.06 -5.38 -16.67
N THR A 66 8.15 -6.08 -15.99
CA THR A 66 7.58 -5.77 -14.68
C THR A 66 8.10 -6.68 -13.57
N TYR A 67 9.29 -7.26 -13.81
CA TYR A 67 9.95 -8.16 -12.86
C TYR A 67 10.08 -7.52 -11.47
N LEU A 68 9.57 -8.19 -10.44
CA LEU A 68 9.56 -7.81 -9.01
C LEU A 68 8.76 -6.54 -8.68
N VAL A 69 7.90 -6.04 -9.57
CA VAL A 69 7.04 -4.88 -9.28
C VAL A 69 5.55 -5.17 -9.48
N ASP A 70 5.18 -6.24 -10.19
CA ASP A 70 3.79 -6.64 -10.37
C ASP A 70 3.20 -7.20 -9.09
N VAL A 71 1.95 -6.80 -8.83
CA VAL A 71 1.18 -7.22 -7.65
C VAL A 71 -0.21 -7.69 -8.07
N ASP A 72 -0.82 -8.51 -7.22
CA ASP A 72 -2.19 -9.01 -7.40
C ASP A 72 -3.27 -7.94 -7.21
N ASN A 73 -3.06 -7.00 -6.28
CA ASN A 73 -3.97 -5.90 -5.97
C ASN A 73 -3.20 -4.59 -5.82
N GLU A 74 -3.43 -3.63 -6.70
CA GLU A 74 -2.88 -2.28 -6.55
C GLU A 74 -3.65 -1.49 -5.48
N MET A 75 -2.94 -0.67 -4.68
CA MET A 75 -3.57 0.35 -3.86
C MET A 75 -4.04 1.49 -4.77
N VAL A 76 -5.34 1.81 -4.80
CA VAL A 76 -5.89 2.82 -5.70
C VAL A 76 -6.23 4.09 -4.95
N VAL A 77 -5.84 5.24 -5.49
CA VAL A 77 -6.12 6.56 -4.92
C VAL A 77 -6.48 7.57 -6.00
N PRO A 78 -7.33 8.55 -5.71
CA PRO A 78 -7.66 9.61 -6.67
C PRO A 78 -6.54 10.65 -6.75
N VAL A 79 -6.36 11.21 -7.97
CA VAL A 79 -5.38 12.26 -8.23
C VAL A 79 -5.71 13.55 -7.47
N GLY A 80 -4.70 14.27 -7.01
CA GLY A 80 -4.83 15.57 -6.36
C GLY A 80 -5.37 15.55 -4.92
N LYS A 81 -5.79 14.40 -4.39
CA LYS A 81 -6.27 14.27 -3.01
C LYS A 81 -5.14 14.06 -2.02
N LYS A 82 -5.33 14.55 -0.80
CA LYS A 82 -4.41 14.31 0.31
C LYS A 82 -4.70 12.95 0.94
N ILE A 83 -3.77 12.03 0.79
CA ILE A 83 -3.87 10.67 1.31
C ILE A 83 -3.01 10.56 2.57
N ARG A 84 -3.65 10.31 3.71
CA ARG A 84 -2.96 9.98 4.96
C ARG A 84 -2.71 8.49 5.02
N MET A 85 -1.47 8.12 5.26
CA MET A 85 -1.03 6.74 5.46
C MET A 85 -0.77 6.51 6.94
N VAL A 86 -1.41 5.53 7.53
CA VAL A 86 -1.19 5.10 8.93
C VAL A 86 -0.48 3.76 8.88
N THR A 87 0.81 3.73 9.24
CA THR A 87 1.67 2.56 9.07
C THR A 87 1.91 1.83 10.37
N THR A 88 1.88 0.52 10.31
CA THR A 88 2.26 -0.42 11.38
C THR A 88 2.73 -1.74 10.76
N ALA A 89 3.21 -2.66 11.58
CA ALA A 89 3.56 -4.02 11.14
C ALA A 89 3.00 -5.06 12.10
N ASN A 90 2.79 -6.28 11.60
CA ASN A 90 2.25 -7.38 12.38
C ASN A 90 3.35 -8.25 13.01
N ASP A 91 4.54 -8.27 12.42
CA ASP A 91 5.61 -9.24 12.73
C ASP A 91 6.96 -8.57 13.01
N VAL A 92 7.64 -8.08 11.98
CA VAL A 92 8.94 -7.41 12.07
C VAL A 92 8.85 -5.97 11.56
N ILE A 93 9.93 -5.21 11.63
CA ILE A 93 9.98 -3.86 11.06
C ILE A 93 10.03 -3.97 9.54
N HIS A 94 9.15 -3.22 8.88
CA HIS A 94 9.15 -2.95 7.44
C HIS A 94 9.23 -1.45 7.20
N SER A 95 9.37 -1.01 5.96
CA SER A 95 9.28 0.42 5.62
C SER A 95 8.53 0.60 4.30
N TRP A 96 7.41 1.31 4.37
CA TRP A 96 6.59 1.63 3.20
C TRP A 96 7.19 2.82 2.47
N THR A 97 7.69 2.62 1.25
CA THR A 97 8.47 3.61 0.52
C THR A 97 8.02 3.70 -0.93
N ILE A 98 7.66 4.92 -1.37
CA ILE A 98 7.45 5.24 -2.79
C ILE A 98 8.27 6.48 -3.12
N PRO A 99 9.39 6.32 -3.84
CA PRO A 99 10.27 7.43 -4.16
C PRO A 99 9.58 8.56 -4.93
N ALA A 100 8.69 8.20 -5.87
CA ALA A 100 7.95 9.18 -6.68
C ALA A 100 7.05 10.11 -5.86
N PHE A 101 6.62 9.69 -4.68
CA PHE A 101 5.81 10.51 -3.76
C PHE A 101 6.66 11.20 -2.67
N GLY A 102 7.95 10.94 -2.64
CA GLY A 102 8.85 11.44 -1.58
C GLY A 102 8.52 10.87 -0.20
N VAL A 103 7.92 9.68 -0.14
CA VAL A 103 7.50 9.03 1.11
C VAL A 103 8.39 7.85 1.44
N LYS A 104 8.89 7.83 2.67
CA LYS A 104 9.46 6.68 3.36
C LYS A 104 8.97 6.70 4.79
N GLN A 105 8.22 5.67 5.20
CA GLN A 105 7.69 5.58 6.55
C GLN A 105 7.83 4.16 7.07
N ASP A 106 8.54 4.01 8.18
CA ASP A 106 8.72 2.71 8.82
C ASP A 106 7.39 2.21 9.40
N ALA A 107 7.17 0.92 9.23
CA ALA A 107 6.06 0.15 9.76
C ALA A 107 6.61 -0.75 10.87
N ILE A 108 6.34 -0.38 12.14
CA ILE A 108 6.98 -0.97 13.32
C ILE A 108 5.91 -1.71 14.13
N PRO A 109 6.14 -2.98 14.52
CA PRO A 109 5.23 -3.72 15.39
C PRO A 109 4.98 -3.00 16.71
N GLY A 110 3.71 -2.89 17.10
CA GLY A 110 3.30 -2.22 18.33
C GLY A 110 3.29 -0.68 18.28
N PHE A 111 3.71 -0.08 17.16
CA PHE A 111 3.68 1.37 16.95
C PHE A 111 2.79 1.72 15.76
N VAL A 112 2.17 2.89 15.84
CA VAL A 112 1.43 3.48 14.74
C VAL A 112 2.13 4.79 14.36
N ARG A 113 2.51 4.90 13.09
CA ARG A 113 3.13 6.09 12.51
C ARG A 113 2.26 6.60 11.38
N ASP A 114 2.28 7.89 11.14
CA ASP A 114 1.56 8.45 10.02
C ASP A 114 2.42 9.39 9.16
N THR A 115 2.07 9.42 7.91
CA THR A 115 2.62 10.30 6.88
C THR A 115 1.51 10.61 5.88
N TRP A 116 1.78 11.45 4.90
CA TRP A 116 0.83 11.73 3.85
C TRP A 116 1.54 11.99 2.52
N PHE A 117 0.79 11.83 1.45
CA PHE A 117 1.20 12.25 0.11
C PHE A 117 0.01 12.82 -0.68
N ARG A 118 0.34 13.49 -1.78
CA ARG A 118 -0.62 13.93 -2.79
C ARG A 118 -0.03 13.62 -4.15
N ALA A 119 -0.65 12.69 -4.87
CA ALA A 119 -0.23 12.35 -6.22
C ALA A 119 -0.83 13.36 -7.23
N GLU A 120 0.01 13.99 -8.02
CA GLU A 120 -0.39 15.05 -8.96
C GLU A 120 -0.60 14.52 -10.40
N LYS A 121 -0.27 13.27 -10.66
CA LYS A 121 -0.37 12.64 -11.98
C LYS A 121 -1.04 11.28 -11.90
N ILE A 122 -1.91 10.99 -12.86
CA ILE A 122 -2.50 9.68 -13.07
C ILE A 122 -1.43 8.71 -13.58
N GLY A 123 -1.45 7.46 -13.10
CA GLY A 123 -0.53 6.41 -13.46
C GLY A 123 -0.29 5.43 -12.33
N THR A 124 0.53 4.40 -12.59
CA THR A 124 0.96 3.45 -11.56
C THR A 124 2.37 3.82 -11.08
N PHE A 125 2.53 3.90 -9.77
CA PHE A 125 3.78 4.25 -9.09
C PHE A 125 4.21 3.07 -8.22
N TYR A 126 5.50 2.76 -8.30
CA TYR A 126 6.07 1.61 -7.62
C TYR A 126 6.96 2.02 -6.46
N GLY A 127 6.98 1.17 -5.46
CA GLY A 127 7.84 1.29 -4.30
C GLY A 127 8.27 -0.09 -3.80
N GLN A 128 8.99 -0.10 -2.70
CA GLN A 128 9.53 -1.31 -2.10
C GLN A 128 9.54 -1.19 -0.58
N CYS A 129 9.59 -2.33 0.10
CA CYS A 129 10.02 -2.38 1.48
C CYS A 129 11.45 -1.88 1.58
N SER A 130 11.70 -0.87 2.41
CA SER A 130 13.01 -0.22 2.56
C SER A 130 13.65 -0.43 3.94
N GLU A 131 13.18 -1.42 4.71
CA GLU A 131 13.79 -1.90 5.93
C GLU A 131 13.93 -3.42 5.86
N LEU A 132 15.13 -3.95 6.11
CA LEU A 132 15.41 -5.38 6.01
C LEU A 132 14.47 -6.17 6.93
N CYS A 133 13.61 -7.00 6.34
CA CYS A 133 12.54 -7.71 7.04
C CYS A 133 12.59 -9.25 6.92
N GLY A 134 13.69 -9.79 6.42
CA GLY A 134 13.93 -11.24 6.32
C GLY A 134 14.28 -11.71 4.91
N LYS A 135 14.18 -13.01 4.65
CA LYS A 135 14.69 -13.65 3.44
C LYS A 135 14.01 -13.21 2.14
N GLU A 136 12.76 -12.77 2.21
CA GLU A 136 11.98 -12.32 1.04
C GLU A 136 11.76 -10.79 1.04
N HIS A 137 12.63 -10.04 1.73
CA HIS A 137 12.59 -8.59 1.79
C HIS A 137 12.48 -7.91 0.39
N ALA A 138 13.17 -8.45 -0.62
CA ALA A 138 13.14 -7.94 -1.98
C ALA A 138 11.85 -8.32 -2.75
N PHE A 139 10.97 -9.15 -2.20
CA PHE A 139 9.82 -9.77 -2.87
C PHE A 139 8.48 -9.29 -2.32
N MET A 140 8.45 -8.10 -1.72
CA MET A 140 7.24 -7.42 -1.26
C MET A 140 7.17 -5.99 -1.80
N PRO A 141 6.91 -5.84 -3.11
CA PRO A 141 6.81 -4.53 -3.74
C PRO A 141 5.55 -3.78 -3.29
N ILE A 142 5.54 -2.50 -3.62
CA ILE A 142 4.39 -1.61 -3.44
C ILE A 142 3.98 -1.11 -4.82
N ALA A 143 2.69 -1.19 -5.15
CA ALA A 143 2.13 -0.59 -6.34
C ALA A 143 0.92 0.28 -5.98
N VAL A 144 0.97 1.55 -6.36
CA VAL A 144 -0.11 2.53 -6.15
C VAL A 144 -0.59 3.01 -7.51
N LYS A 145 -1.86 2.80 -7.79
CA LYS A 145 -2.54 3.28 -8.99
C LYS A 145 -3.27 4.58 -8.69
N VAL A 146 -2.83 5.64 -9.31
CA VAL A 146 -3.47 6.96 -9.23
C VAL A 146 -4.43 7.09 -10.40
N VAL A 147 -5.69 7.40 -10.11
CA VAL A 147 -6.77 7.46 -11.11
C VAL A 147 -7.54 8.77 -11.02
N SER A 148 -8.45 9.00 -11.97
CA SER A 148 -9.41 10.12 -11.88
C SER A 148 -10.41 9.90 -10.73
N ASP A 149 -11.09 10.98 -10.28
CA ASP A 149 -12.14 10.87 -9.25
C ASP A 149 -13.26 9.91 -9.72
N ALA A 150 -13.63 9.94 -11.01
CA ALA A 150 -14.66 9.06 -11.56
C ALA A 150 -14.25 7.59 -11.58
N ASP A 151 -13.02 7.29 -11.99
CA ASP A 151 -12.48 5.92 -11.98
C ASP A 151 -12.31 5.41 -10.55
N TYR A 152 -11.95 6.30 -9.62
CA TYR A 152 -11.84 5.96 -8.20
C TYR A 152 -13.21 5.56 -7.62
N ALA A 153 -14.26 6.33 -7.89
CA ALA A 153 -15.61 6.00 -7.45
C ALA A 153 -16.09 4.65 -8.02
N THR A 154 -15.78 4.38 -9.29
CA THR A 154 -16.07 3.08 -9.94
C THR A 154 -15.32 1.95 -9.24
N TRP A 155 -14.02 2.11 -9.02
CA TRP A 155 -13.20 1.12 -8.31
C TRP A 155 -13.72 0.83 -6.89
N VAL A 156 -14.13 1.88 -6.15
CA VAL A 156 -14.72 1.73 -4.80
C VAL A 156 -16.00 0.90 -4.84
N ALA A 157 -16.90 1.18 -5.80
CA ALA A 157 -18.14 0.43 -5.96
C ALA A 157 -17.87 -1.05 -6.29
N ASP A 158 -16.96 -1.32 -7.22
CA ASP A 158 -16.58 -2.67 -7.63
C ASP A 158 -15.92 -3.46 -6.48
N LYS A 159 -15.01 -2.84 -5.73
CA LYS A 159 -14.37 -3.49 -4.57
C LYS A 159 -15.37 -3.81 -3.47
N LYS A 160 -16.26 -2.90 -3.15
CA LYS A 160 -17.32 -3.15 -2.14
C LYS A 160 -18.25 -4.28 -2.58
N LYS A 161 -18.63 -4.33 -3.86
CA LYS A 161 -19.43 -5.42 -4.42
C LYS A 161 -18.69 -6.77 -4.35
N GLN A 162 -17.41 -6.78 -4.71
CA GLN A 162 -16.56 -7.98 -4.60
C GLN A 162 -16.47 -8.48 -3.16
N MET A 163 -16.25 -7.58 -2.20
CA MET A 163 -16.18 -7.94 -0.77
C MET A 163 -17.51 -8.48 -0.26
N ALA A 164 -18.64 -7.89 -0.63
CA ALA A 164 -19.97 -8.38 -0.26
C ALA A 164 -20.21 -9.80 -0.80
N SER A 165 -19.85 -10.07 -2.07
CA SER A 165 -20.00 -11.40 -2.67
C SER A 165 -19.12 -12.46 -2.01
N LEU A 166 -17.97 -12.08 -1.44
CA LEU A 166 -17.11 -12.97 -0.67
C LEU A 166 -17.67 -13.26 0.73
N ALA A 167 -18.32 -12.28 1.35
CA ALA A 167 -18.97 -12.44 2.65
C ALA A 167 -20.19 -13.38 2.59
N ASP A 168 -20.88 -13.40 1.45
CA ASP A 168 -22.06 -14.25 1.22
C ASP A 168 -21.72 -15.71 0.82
N ASP A 169 -20.45 -16.02 0.56
CA ASP A 169 -20.01 -17.38 0.19
C ASP A 169 -19.26 -18.03 1.37
N PRO A 170 -19.94 -18.91 2.16
CA PRO A 170 -19.31 -19.55 3.32
C PRO A 170 -18.09 -20.40 2.99
N SER A 171 -17.96 -20.85 1.73
CA SER A 171 -16.80 -21.64 1.25
C SER A 171 -15.55 -20.77 1.00
N LYS A 172 -15.73 -19.46 0.91
CA LYS A 172 -14.70 -18.46 0.62
C LYS A 172 -14.43 -17.49 1.76
N THR A 173 -15.21 -17.57 2.86
CA THR A 173 -14.94 -16.79 4.08
C THR A 173 -13.68 -17.33 4.74
N PHE A 174 -12.54 -16.79 4.30
CA PHE A 174 -11.36 -16.83 5.13
C PHE A 174 -11.50 -15.73 6.18
N THR A 175 -11.40 -16.11 7.43
CA THR A 175 -11.25 -15.11 8.50
C THR A 175 -9.98 -14.28 8.24
N MET A 176 -9.95 -13.05 8.72
CA MET A 176 -8.72 -12.23 8.63
C MET A 176 -7.50 -12.94 9.22
N ASP A 177 -7.71 -13.88 10.15
CA ASP A 177 -6.65 -14.70 10.71
C ASP A 177 -6.18 -15.81 9.76
N GLU A 178 -7.06 -16.39 8.97
CA GLU A 178 -6.69 -17.37 7.92
C GLU A 178 -5.99 -16.72 6.72
N LEU A 179 -6.34 -15.46 6.39
CA LEU A 179 -5.60 -14.66 5.43
C LEU A 179 -4.18 -14.32 5.91
N LYS A 180 -3.97 -14.23 7.24
CA LYS A 180 -2.65 -14.03 7.85
C LYS A 180 -1.78 -15.28 7.85
N VAL A 181 -2.37 -16.47 7.83
CA VAL A 181 -1.65 -17.78 7.94
C VAL A 181 -1.28 -18.36 6.57
N ARG A 182 -1.95 -17.96 5.48
CA ARG A 182 -1.72 -18.47 4.13
C ARG A 182 -0.72 -17.67 3.29
N GLY A 183 0.07 -16.80 3.94
CA GLY A 183 1.18 -16.08 3.31
C GLY A 183 2.53 -16.63 3.68
#